data_2b8cf8d6e88f0a27cb0ecbb7b2c89805
#
_entry.id   2b8cf8d6e88f0a27cb0ecbb7b2c89805
#
_cell.length_a   1.000
_cell.length_b   1.000
_cell.length_c   1.000
_cell.angle_alpha   90.00
_cell.angle_beta   90.00
_cell.angle_gamma   90.00
#
_symmetry.space_group_name_H-M   'P 1'
#
loop_
_entity.id
_entity.type
_entity.pdbx_description
1 polymer ?
#
loop_
_entity_poly.entity_id
_entity_poly.type
_entity_poly.pdbx_seq_one_letter_code
_entity_poly.pdbx_strand_id
1 'polypeptide(L)'
;MSVNIFSDVSFGELESFVIESDYDTRKIQIYYPNNKKIDSDTLFIFMNDGEELFNAAESWHNMEWGIDEKIEEMNLNESELNFVIIAIHSAKKGNRFFVDETKRYAEYFPKESIPYFDSGFKKRRYQEWVNKNNLYYLEFLTEDVIPFVEDKFDILLNNRNLGIIGASMGGLAALNALIEHPDLFGFAGCISTHWVGIKPFEYVLLPLVGKINGDDDTANAIISYIEDNITNIDDQKIYFDHGTIGLDSLYSTPQVRVNKILDSKSKDYKYLVFEGYDHYAPEFGSRFDSVLEYLVIN
;
A
#
# COMPACT_ATOMS: atom_id res chain seq x y z
N MET A 1 -5.56 -13.58 20.48
CA MET A 1 -5.69 -15.05 20.23
C MET A 1 -5.73 -15.27 18.74
N SER A 2 -4.77 -15.97 18.22
CA SER A 2 -4.71 -16.31 16.78
C SER A 2 -5.69 -17.44 16.49
N VAL A 3 -6.59 -17.21 15.55
CA VAL A 3 -7.39 -18.25 14.94
C VAL A 3 -6.73 -18.57 13.60
N ASN A 4 -5.98 -19.67 13.51
CA ASN A 4 -5.47 -20.18 12.24
C ASN A 4 -6.67 -20.63 11.41
N ILE A 5 -7.06 -19.82 10.44
CA ILE A 5 -7.99 -20.20 9.38
C ILE A 5 -7.12 -20.27 8.12
N PHE A 6 -6.94 -21.47 7.58
CA PHE A 6 -6.35 -21.60 6.25
C PHE A 6 -7.38 -21.08 5.26
N SER A 7 -7.04 -20.03 4.53
CA SER A 7 -7.87 -19.51 3.43
C SER A 7 -7.51 -20.26 2.15
N ASP A 8 -8.49 -20.50 1.29
CA ASP A 8 -8.25 -21.12 -0.01
C ASP A 8 -7.48 -20.11 -0.91
N VAL A 9 -6.25 -20.45 -1.25
CA VAL A 9 -5.45 -19.85 -2.31
C VAL A 9 -5.21 -20.89 -3.40
N SER A 10 -4.97 -20.45 -4.63
CA SER A 10 -4.73 -21.34 -5.76
C SER A 10 -3.36 -22.02 -5.66
N PHE A 11 -2.37 -21.29 -5.14
CA PHE A 11 -0.98 -21.72 -4.99
C PHE A 11 -0.41 -21.24 -3.66
N GLY A 12 0.54 -21.99 -3.10
CA GLY A 12 1.16 -21.66 -1.82
C GLY A 12 0.28 -21.96 -0.60
N GLU A 13 0.60 -21.32 0.52
CA GLU A 13 -0.14 -21.45 1.78
C GLU A 13 -0.47 -20.06 2.33
N LEU A 14 -1.65 -19.91 2.94
CA LEU A 14 -2.12 -18.67 3.52
C LEU A 14 -2.61 -18.87 4.96
N GLU A 15 -1.96 -18.23 5.92
CA GLU A 15 -2.38 -18.19 7.32
C GLU A 15 -3.07 -16.85 7.64
N SER A 16 -4.11 -16.87 8.46
CA SER A 16 -4.84 -15.66 8.89
C SER A 16 -4.71 -15.43 10.39
N PHE A 17 -4.50 -14.18 10.77
CA PHE A 17 -4.38 -13.71 12.14
C PHE A 17 -5.24 -12.48 12.37
N VAL A 18 -5.57 -12.22 13.63
CA VAL A 18 -6.20 -10.96 14.05
C VAL A 18 -5.29 -10.30 15.07
N ILE A 19 -4.87 -9.08 14.75
CA ILE A 19 -4.14 -8.20 15.67
C ILE A 19 -5.15 -7.26 16.34
N GLU A 20 -5.18 -7.27 17.65
CA GLU A 20 -5.92 -6.32 18.49
C GLU A 20 -4.90 -5.33 19.05
N SER A 21 -5.05 -4.06 18.74
CA SER A 21 -4.19 -2.98 19.22
C SER A 21 -4.99 -1.80 19.72
N ASP A 22 -4.30 -0.82 20.28
CA ASP A 22 -4.91 0.45 20.70
C ASP A 22 -5.43 1.28 19.51
N TYR A 23 -4.94 0.99 18.30
CA TYR A 23 -5.31 1.69 17.06
C TYR A 23 -6.52 1.08 16.37
N ASP A 24 -6.52 -0.24 16.17
CA ASP A 24 -7.65 -0.97 15.55
C ASP A 24 -7.56 -2.48 15.83
N THR A 25 -8.62 -3.21 15.52
CA THR A 25 -8.63 -4.67 15.43
C THR A 25 -8.62 -5.06 13.96
N ARG A 26 -7.55 -5.72 13.51
CA ARG A 26 -7.32 -5.92 12.09
C ARG A 26 -6.88 -7.33 11.76
N LYS A 27 -7.43 -7.88 10.66
CA LYS A 27 -6.98 -9.12 10.07
C LYS A 27 -5.69 -8.85 9.31
N ILE A 28 -4.71 -9.73 9.48
CA ILE A 28 -3.54 -9.86 8.61
C ILE A 28 -3.47 -11.29 8.10
N GLN A 29 -2.88 -11.47 6.93
CA GLN A 29 -2.63 -12.78 6.36
C GLN A 29 -1.16 -12.90 6.00
N ILE A 30 -0.60 -14.09 6.21
CA ILE A 30 0.77 -14.40 5.83
C ILE A 30 0.72 -15.44 4.73
N TYR A 31 1.24 -15.05 3.57
CA TYR A 31 1.32 -15.91 2.40
C TYR A 31 2.74 -16.46 2.22
N TYR A 32 2.80 -17.76 2.07
CA TYR A 32 4.04 -18.52 1.83
C TYR A 32 3.99 -19.08 0.41
N PRO A 33 4.80 -18.57 -0.54
CA PRO A 33 4.79 -19.03 -1.93
C PRO A 33 5.36 -20.45 -2.07
N ASN A 34 6.16 -20.90 -1.08
CA ASN A 34 6.79 -22.18 -1.07
C ASN A 34 7.07 -22.64 0.38
N ASN A 35 7.52 -23.87 0.55
CA ASN A 35 7.86 -24.45 1.86
C ASN A 35 9.30 -24.18 2.30
N LYS A 36 9.92 -23.09 1.87
CA LYS A 36 11.27 -22.72 2.30
C LYS A 36 11.29 -22.35 3.78
N LYS A 37 12.40 -22.63 4.42
CA LYS A 37 12.62 -22.22 5.80
C LYS A 37 12.71 -20.68 5.85
N ILE A 38 11.94 -20.08 6.74
CA ILE A 38 12.06 -18.67 7.07
C ILE A 38 13.31 -18.47 7.92
N ASP A 39 14.19 -17.59 7.50
CA ASP A 39 15.47 -17.28 8.17
C ASP A 39 15.86 -15.81 7.95
N SER A 40 17.07 -15.44 8.35
CA SER A 40 17.57 -14.08 8.26
C SER A 40 17.69 -13.51 6.82
N ASP A 41 17.71 -14.39 5.83
CA ASP A 41 17.81 -14.02 4.41
C ASP A 41 16.43 -13.93 3.73
N THR A 42 15.37 -14.25 4.48
CA THR A 42 13.99 -14.14 4.00
C THR A 42 13.57 -12.69 3.84
N LEU A 43 13.04 -12.34 2.68
CA LEU A 43 12.47 -11.03 2.41
C LEU A 43 11.00 -11.00 2.85
N PHE A 44 10.62 -9.99 3.62
CA PHE A 44 9.26 -9.75 4.05
C PHE A 44 8.66 -8.61 3.21
N ILE A 45 7.53 -8.89 2.56
CA ILE A 45 6.84 -7.91 1.72
C ILE A 45 5.50 -7.60 2.37
N PHE A 46 5.38 -6.41 2.97
CA PHE A 46 4.09 -5.94 3.46
C PHE A 46 3.25 -5.46 2.28
N MET A 47 1.99 -5.89 2.23
CA MET A 47 1.06 -5.46 1.19
C MET A 47 -0.21 -4.88 1.81
N ASN A 48 -0.50 -3.64 1.44
CA ASN A 48 -1.72 -2.93 1.82
C ASN A 48 -2.94 -3.53 1.11
N ASP A 49 -4.13 -3.33 1.69
CA ASP A 49 -5.41 -3.87 1.17
C ASP A 49 -5.41 -5.40 1.05
N GLY A 50 -4.91 -6.07 2.09
CA GLY A 50 -4.72 -7.52 2.14
C GLY A 50 -5.94 -8.35 1.76
N GLU A 51 -7.15 -7.81 1.97
CA GLU A 51 -8.42 -8.44 1.59
C GLU A 51 -8.62 -8.58 0.08
N GLU A 52 -7.84 -7.85 -0.73
CA GLU A 52 -7.98 -7.83 -2.19
C GLU A 52 -6.91 -8.65 -2.92
N LEU A 53 -5.98 -9.29 -2.21
CA LEU A 53 -4.79 -9.85 -2.83
C LEU A 53 -4.97 -11.27 -3.40
N PHE A 54 -5.68 -12.17 -2.68
CA PHE A 54 -5.62 -13.61 -2.91
C PHE A 54 -6.97 -14.29 -3.18
N ASN A 55 -8.09 -13.67 -2.85
CA ASN A 55 -9.40 -14.32 -2.96
C ASN A 55 -10.51 -13.31 -3.21
N ALA A 56 -11.08 -13.31 -4.41
CA ALA A 56 -12.17 -12.44 -4.78
C ALA A 56 -13.41 -12.57 -3.87
N ALA A 57 -13.61 -13.73 -3.24
CA ALA A 57 -14.75 -13.92 -2.33
C ALA A 57 -14.56 -13.19 -0.97
N GLU A 58 -13.32 -12.89 -0.57
CA GLU A 58 -12.99 -12.08 0.61
C GLU A 58 -12.95 -10.58 0.29
N SER A 59 -12.74 -10.23 -0.97
CA SER A 59 -12.63 -8.86 -1.45
C SER A 59 -13.99 -8.12 -1.43
N TRP A 60 -13.92 -6.80 -1.25
CA TRP A 60 -15.10 -5.95 -1.19
C TRP A 60 -15.90 -5.88 -2.50
N HIS A 61 -15.22 -6.00 -3.64
CA HIS A 61 -15.81 -5.85 -4.97
C HIS A 61 -15.89 -7.17 -5.74
N ASN A 62 -15.63 -8.32 -5.07
CA ASN A 62 -15.51 -9.64 -5.71
C ASN A 62 -14.47 -9.66 -6.85
N MET A 63 -13.40 -8.90 -6.67
CA MET A 63 -12.24 -8.84 -7.56
C MET A 63 -10.99 -8.92 -6.72
N GLU A 64 -9.97 -9.58 -7.23
CA GLU A 64 -8.68 -9.73 -6.55
C GLU A 64 -7.53 -9.37 -7.46
N TRP A 65 -6.33 -9.23 -6.87
CA TRP A 65 -5.11 -9.04 -7.64
C TRP A 65 -4.62 -10.35 -8.26
N GLY A 66 -4.91 -11.52 -7.66
CA GLY A 66 -4.39 -12.81 -8.08
C GLY A 66 -2.88 -12.92 -7.85
N ILE A 67 -2.44 -12.55 -6.65
CA ILE A 67 -0.99 -12.48 -6.32
C ILE A 67 -0.36 -13.88 -6.30
N ASP A 68 -1.04 -14.90 -5.79
CA ASP A 68 -0.56 -16.27 -5.76
C ASP A 68 -0.46 -16.87 -7.17
N GLU A 69 -1.45 -16.61 -8.05
CA GLU A 69 -1.38 -16.99 -9.46
C GLU A 69 -0.24 -16.28 -10.19
N LYS A 70 -0.01 -14.99 -9.90
CA LYS A 70 1.07 -14.23 -10.52
C LYS A 70 2.45 -14.74 -10.08
N ILE A 71 2.62 -15.07 -8.82
CA ILE A 71 3.87 -15.66 -8.29
C ILE A 71 4.14 -17.02 -8.94
N GLU A 72 3.11 -17.84 -9.13
CA GLU A 72 3.22 -19.12 -9.85
C GLU A 72 3.57 -18.90 -11.34
N GLU A 73 2.89 -17.98 -12.03
CA GLU A 73 3.18 -17.63 -13.43
C GLU A 73 4.64 -17.20 -13.64
N MET A 74 5.19 -16.45 -12.69
CA MET A 74 6.59 -16.01 -12.70
C MET A 74 7.58 -17.11 -12.26
N ASN A 75 7.12 -18.28 -11.86
CA ASN A 75 7.88 -19.39 -11.28
C ASN A 75 8.70 -19.00 -10.04
N LEU A 76 8.24 -18.02 -9.27
CA LEU A 76 8.94 -17.54 -8.07
C LEU A 76 8.83 -18.52 -6.90
N ASN A 77 7.80 -19.36 -6.86
CA ASN A 77 7.65 -20.47 -5.91
C ASN A 77 8.79 -21.52 -6.03
N GLU A 78 9.35 -21.73 -7.23
CA GLU A 78 10.48 -22.63 -7.49
C GLU A 78 11.84 -21.90 -7.54
N SER A 79 11.85 -20.57 -7.47
CA SER A 79 13.07 -19.77 -7.53
C SER A 79 13.94 -19.91 -6.27
N GLU A 80 15.20 -19.49 -6.32
CA GLU A 80 16.07 -19.40 -5.14
C GLU A 80 15.65 -18.27 -4.18
N LEU A 81 14.84 -17.33 -4.64
CA LEU A 81 14.35 -16.22 -3.83
C LEU A 81 13.49 -16.75 -2.66
N ASN A 82 13.82 -16.32 -1.45
CA ASN A 82 13.09 -16.63 -0.23
C ASN A 82 12.33 -15.41 0.26
N PHE A 83 11.01 -15.45 0.18
CA PHE A 83 10.17 -14.33 0.63
C PHE A 83 8.83 -14.81 1.17
N VAL A 84 8.22 -13.95 1.97
CA VAL A 84 6.83 -14.07 2.45
C VAL A 84 6.09 -12.76 2.25
N ILE A 85 4.79 -12.84 2.01
CA ILE A 85 3.93 -11.66 1.92
C ILE A 85 3.10 -11.55 3.19
N ILE A 86 3.13 -10.36 3.80
CA ILE A 86 2.29 -10.00 4.95
C ILE A 86 1.19 -9.08 4.42
N ALA A 87 0.02 -9.64 4.17
CA ALA A 87 -1.14 -8.95 3.66
C ALA A 87 -1.91 -8.27 4.80
N ILE A 88 -1.97 -6.95 4.79
CA ILE A 88 -2.55 -6.14 5.86
C ILE A 88 -3.90 -5.62 5.37
N HIS A 89 -4.99 -6.12 5.97
CA HIS A 89 -6.33 -5.69 5.62
C HIS A 89 -6.54 -4.21 5.94
N SER A 90 -7.26 -3.52 5.08
CA SER A 90 -7.60 -2.12 5.28
C SER A 90 -8.72 -1.93 6.31
N ALA A 91 -8.91 -0.70 6.77
CA ALA A 91 -10.01 -0.35 7.68
C ALA A 91 -11.35 -0.12 6.96
N LYS A 92 -11.54 -0.66 5.76
CA LYS A 92 -12.84 -0.63 5.08
C LYS A 92 -13.92 -1.23 5.96
N LYS A 93 -15.14 -0.70 5.87
CA LYS A 93 -16.33 -1.19 6.58
C LYS A 93 -17.50 -1.35 5.62
N GLY A 94 -18.41 -2.23 5.98
CA GLY A 94 -19.63 -2.39 5.22
C GLY A 94 -19.99 -3.85 4.94
N ASN A 95 -20.65 -4.07 3.82
CA ASN A 95 -21.02 -5.39 3.33
C ASN A 95 -20.90 -5.40 1.80
N ARG A 96 -21.14 -6.56 1.16
CA ARG A 96 -21.04 -6.74 -0.30
C ARG A 96 -21.83 -5.74 -1.15
N PHE A 97 -22.85 -5.07 -0.58
CA PHE A 97 -23.71 -4.12 -1.31
C PHE A 97 -23.35 -2.67 -1.06
N PHE A 98 -22.66 -2.40 0.05
CA PHE A 98 -22.24 -1.05 0.42
C PHE A 98 -20.90 -1.12 1.16
N VAL A 99 -19.87 -0.55 0.54
CA VAL A 99 -18.53 -0.43 1.10
C VAL A 99 -18.27 1.01 1.49
N ASP A 100 -17.92 1.23 2.75
CA ASP A 100 -17.46 2.52 3.26
C ASP A 100 -15.93 2.54 3.29
N GLU A 101 -15.33 3.18 2.30
CA GLU A 101 -13.89 3.35 2.19
C GLU A 101 -13.35 4.58 2.92
N THR A 102 -14.22 5.35 3.57
CA THR A 102 -13.81 6.63 4.20
C THR A 102 -12.70 6.43 5.22
N LYS A 103 -12.79 5.36 6.03
CA LYS A 103 -11.77 5.06 7.04
C LYS A 103 -10.46 4.61 6.39
N ARG A 104 -10.51 3.75 5.38
CA ARG A 104 -9.33 3.33 4.59
C ARG A 104 -8.62 4.53 3.97
N TYR A 105 -9.37 5.41 3.31
CA TYR A 105 -8.79 6.62 2.72
C TYR A 105 -8.05 7.46 3.76
N ALA A 106 -8.66 7.64 4.92
CA ALA A 106 -8.12 8.49 5.97
C ALA A 106 -6.87 7.90 6.64
N GLU A 107 -6.84 6.58 6.86
CA GLU A 107 -5.69 5.92 7.47
C GLU A 107 -4.46 5.86 6.56
N TYR A 108 -4.69 5.73 5.25
CA TYR A 108 -3.62 5.71 4.26
C TYR A 108 -3.17 7.10 3.81
N PHE A 109 -3.90 8.14 4.23
CA PHE A 109 -3.49 9.51 3.97
C PHE A 109 -2.25 9.85 4.82
N PRO A 110 -1.17 10.40 4.21
CA PRO A 110 0.03 10.79 4.95
C PRO A 110 -0.30 11.99 5.87
N LYS A 111 -0.55 11.71 7.16
CA LYS A 111 -0.88 12.75 8.15
C LYS A 111 0.23 13.80 8.28
N GLU A 112 1.46 13.44 7.98
CA GLU A 112 2.63 14.28 7.94
C GLU A 112 2.52 15.36 6.86
N SER A 113 1.68 15.17 5.84
CA SER A 113 1.37 16.19 4.83
C SER A 113 0.39 17.27 5.31
N ILE A 114 -0.31 17.06 6.42
CA ILE A 114 -1.30 18.02 6.95
C ILE A 114 -0.73 19.43 7.19
N PRO A 115 0.49 19.62 7.70
CA PRO A 115 1.11 20.94 7.84
C PRO A 115 1.28 21.73 6.53
N TYR A 116 1.30 21.03 5.40
CA TYR A 116 1.52 21.62 4.06
C TYR A 116 0.27 22.14 3.37
N PHE A 117 -0.94 21.93 3.92
CA PHE A 117 -2.13 22.55 3.38
C PHE A 117 -2.04 24.08 3.46
N ASP A 118 -2.45 24.78 2.41
CA ASP A 118 -2.55 26.24 2.41
C ASP A 118 -3.68 26.73 3.31
N SER A 119 -4.79 26.00 3.37
CA SER A 119 -5.96 26.34 4.17
C SER A 119 -5.81 25.92 5.63
N GLY A 120 -5.73 26.88 6.56
CA GLY A 120 -5.73 26.63 8.01
C GLY A 120 -7.00 25.94 8.51
N PHE A 121 -8.14 26.11 7.83
CA PHE A 121 -9.37 25.40 8.10
C PHE A 121 -9.23 23.91 7.76
N LYS A 122 -8.64 23.61 6.57
CA LYS A 122 -8.40 22.23 6.13
C LYS A 122 -7.42 21.51 7.03
N LYS A 123 -6.29 22.14 7.39
CA LYS A 123 -5.34 21.61 8.40
C LYS A 123 -6.05 21.12 9.65
N ARG A 124 -6.84 22.00 10.27
CA ARG A 124 -7.55 21.68 11.49
C ARG A 124 -8.54 20.53 11.30
N ARG A 125 -9.31 20.55 10.23
CA ARG A 125 -10.30 19.50 9.93
C ARG A 125 -9.66 18.12 9.74
N TYR A 126 -8.55 18.03 9.01
CA TYR A 126 -7.82 16.77 8.83
C TYR A 126 -7.20 16.30 10.14
N GLN A 127 -6.57 17.18 10.91
CA GLN A 127 -5.96 16.82 12.19
C GLN A 127 -7.01 16.34 13.20
N GLU A 128 -8.15 17.01 13.30
CA GLU A 128 -9.26 16.57 14.16
C GLU A 128 -9.81 15.21 13.72
N TRP A 129 -9.87 14.98 12.42
CA TRP A 129 -10.38 13.72 11.87
C TRP A 129 -9.44 12.54 12.14
N VAL A 130 -8.14 12.71 11.90
CA VAL A 130 -7.10 11.72 12.25
C VAL A 130 -7.17 11.38 13.73
N ASN A 131 -7.10 12.37 14.61
CA ASN A 131 -7.10 12.18 16.06
C ASN A 131 -8.37 11.51 16.58
N LYS A 132 -9.54 11.94 16.09
CA LYS A 132 -10.84 11.41 16.54
C LYS A 132 -11.05 9.94 16.17
N ASN A 133 -10.48 9.49 15.08
CA ASN A 133 -10.73 8.15 14.54
C ASN A 133 -9.55 7.19 14.76
N ASN A 134 -8.52 7.60 15.49
CA ASN A 134 -7.31 6.78 15.70
C ASN A 134 -6.67 6.32 14.37
N LEU A 135 -6.55 7.23 13.41
CA LEU A 135 -6.05 6.92 12.08
C LEU A 135 -4.52 7.03 12.06
N TYR A 136 -3.86 6.16 12.79
CA TYR A 136 -2.40 6.11 12.97
C TYR A 136 -1.86 4.83 12.31
N TYR A 137 -1.94 4.76 10.97
CA TYR A 137 -1.59 3.55 10.24
C TYR A 137 -0.11 3.19 10.36
N LEU A 138 0.79 4.17 10.33
CA LEU A 138 2.22 3.90 10.47
C LEU A 138 2.57 3.38 11.87
N GLU A 139 1.96 3.95 12.90
CA GLU A 139 2.11 3.48 14.27
C GLU A 139 1.60 2.04 14.41
N PHE A 140 0.43 1.72 13.84
CA PHE A 140 -0.06 0.34 13.80
C PHE A 140 0.94 -0.62 13.11
N LEU A 141 1.55 -0.21 11.99
CA LEU A 141 2.56 -1.04 11.33
C LEU A 141 3.79 -1.24 12.21
N THR A 142 4.31 -0.17 12.81
CA THR A 142 5.60 -0.20 13.53
C THR A 142 5.49 -0.72 14.96
N GLU A 143 4.35 -0.51 15.63
CA GLU A 143 4.17 -0.86 17.04
C GLU A 143 3.42 -2.18 17.24
N ASP A 144 2.66 -2.66 16.22
CA ASP A 144 1.87 -3.88 16.34
C ASP A 144 2.25 -4.93 15.28
N VAL A 145 2.26 -4.59 13.99
CA VAL A 145 2.45 -5.58 12.91
C VAL A 145 3.90 -6.05 12.84
N ILE A 146 4.87 -5.15 12.84
CA ILE A 146 6.29 -5.49 12.80
C ILE A 146 6.68 -6.35 14.02
N PRO A 147 6.39 -5.96 15.27
CA PRO A 147 6.69 -6.80 16.43
C PRO A 147 6.00 -8.16 16.40
N PHE A 148 4.76 -8.24 15.89
CA PHE A 148 4.08 -9.52 15.71
C PHE A 148 4.81 -10.44 14.74
N VAL A 149 5.28 -9.91 13.60
CA VAL A 149 6.01 -10.68 12.59
C VAL A 149 7.39 -11.10 13.12
N GLU A 150 8.10 -10.20 13.80
CA GLU A 150 9.38 -10.48 14.45
C GLU A 150 9.28 -11.59 15.50
N ASP A 151 8.26 -11.54 16.37
CA ASP A 151 8.02 -12.56 17.40
C ASP A 151 7.65 -13.90 16.76
N LYS A 152 6.80 -13.89 15.72
CA LYS A 152 6.37 -15.10 15.03
C LYS A 152 7.53 -15.87 14.39
N PHE A 153 8.49 -15.17 13.80
CA PHE A 153 9.58 -15.78 13.03
C PHE A 153 10.94 -15.79 13.75
N ASP A 154 11.04 -15.12 14.89
CA ASP A 154 12.32 -14.89 15.61
C ASP A 154 13.37 -14.20 14.71
N ILE A 155 12.93 -13.17 13.95
CA ILE A 155 13.74 -12.41 12.97
C ILE A 155 13.51 -10.94 13.18
N LEU A 156 14.59 -10.13 13.23
CA LEU A 156 14.49 -8.68 13.25
C LEU A 156 14.27 -8.14 11.84
N LEU A 157 13.24 -7.29 11.68
CA LEU A 157 12.93 -6.61 10.43
C LEU A 157 13.67 -5.28 10.33
N ASN A 158 14.18 -5.00 9.14
CA ASN A 158 14.89 -3.76 8.83
C ASN A 158 14.90 -3.55 7.30
N ASN A 159 15.49 -2.46 6.83
CA ASN A 159 15.52 -2.10 5.42
C ASN A 159 16.28 -3.08 4.48
N ARG A 160 16.91 -4.13 5.00
CA ARG A 160 17.53 -5.18 4.17
C ARG A 160 16.56 -6.30 3.84
N ASN A 161 15.57 -6.51 4.71
CA ASN A 161 14.66 -7.65 4.61
C ASN A 161 13.17 -7.28 4.66
N LEU A 162 12.81 -5.99 4.69
CA LEU A 162 11.43 -5.54 4.71
C LEU A 162 11.17 -4.51 3.62
N GLY A 163 10.08 -4.71 2.86
CA GLY A 163 9.53 -3.74 1.93
C GLY A 163 8.02 -3.63 2.05
N ILE A 164 7.43 -2.62 1.39
CA ILE A 164 6.00 -2.37 1.45
C ILE A 164 5.44 -2.03 0.06
N ILE A 165 4.29 -2.62 -0.29
CA ILE A 165 3.64 -2.43 -1.58
C ILE A 165 2.15 -2.11 -1.37
N GLY A 166 1.60 -1.26 -2.21
CA GLY A 166 0.18 -0.99 -2.23
C GLY A 166 -0.28 -0.30 -3.50
N ALA A 167 -1.59 -0.23 -3.69
CA ALA A 167 -2.19 0.51 -4.79
C ALA A 167 -3.03 1.67 -4.32
N SER A 168 -3.19 2.68 -5.19
CA SER A 168 -4.03 3.84 -4.90
C SER A 168 -3.59 4.57 -3.62
N MET A 169 -4.49 4.72 -2.66
CA MET A 169 -4.15 5.21 -1.31
C MET A 169 -3.15 4.30 -0.60
N GLY A 170 -3.22 2.97 -0.83
CA GLY A 170 -2.23 2.02 -0.30
C GLY A 170 -0.82 2.25 -0.86
N GLY A 171 -0.69 2.68 -2.12
CA GLY A 171 0.58 3.10 -2.70
C GLY A 171 1.12 4.38 -2.07
N LEU A 172 0.23 5.32 -1.76
CA LEU A 172 0.60 6.54 -1.04
C LEU A 172 1.07 6.24 0.39
N ALA A 173 0.39 5.33 1.09
CA ALA A 173 0.79 4.85 2.41
C ALA A 173 2.13 4.11 2.38
N ALA A 174 2.40 3.32 1.32
CA ALA A 174 3.68 2.64 1.13
C ALA A 174 4.85 3.62 0.98
N LEU A 175 4.66 4.66 0.15
CA LEU A 175 5.66 5.72 0.03
C LEU A 175 5.88 6.47 1.35
N ASN A 176 4.79 6.78 2.06
CA ASN A 176 4.87 7.45 3.36
C ASN A 176 5.63 6.61 4.40
N ALA A 177 5.36 5.30 4.46
CA ALA A 177 6.07 4.38 5.33
C ALA A 177 7.59 4.37 5.05
N LEU A 178 7.97 4.34 3.77
CA LEU A 178 9.39 4.41 3.38
C LEU A 178 10.07 5.71 3.80
N ILE A 179 9.40 6.86 3.61
CA ILE A 179 9.95 8.19 3.94
C ILE A 179 10.09 8.38 5.45
N GLU A 180 9.11 7.95 6.24
CA GLU A 180 9.09 8.16 7.68
C GLU A 180 9.94 7.12 8.43
N HIS A 181 10.11 5.91 7.86
CA HIS A 181 10.84 4.81 8.48
C HIS A 181 11.86 4.15 7.53
N PRO A 182 12.85 4.91 7.02
CA PRO A 182 13.84 4.41 6.07
C PRO A 182 14.76 3.33 6.64
N ASP A 183 14.87 3.26 7.97
CA ASP A 183 15.62 2.19 8.65
C ASP A 183 14.87 0.86 8.68
N LEU A 184 13.54 0.90 8.52
CA LEU A 184 12.68 -0.29 8.51
C LEU A 184 12.40 -0.77 7.08
N PHE A 185 12.06 0.12 6.17
CA PHE A 185 11.67 -0.26 4.81
C PHE A 185 12.78 -0.03 3.79
N GLY A 186 13.17 -1.07 3.06
CA GLY A 186 14.18 -1.01 2.01
C GLY A 186 13.63 -0.66 0.63
N PHE A 187 12.32 -0.80 0.42
CA PHE A 187 11.67 -0.41 -0.81
C PHE A 187 10.18 -0.11 -0.64
N ALA A 188 9.62 0.66 -1.58
CA ALA A 188 8.19 0.90 -1.70
C ALA A 188 7.69 0.63 -3.13
N GLY A 189 6.62 -0.17 -3.24
CA GLY A 189 5.86 -0.37 -4.47
C GLY A 189 4.57 0.45 -4.45
N CYS A 190 4.48 1.45 -5.33
CA CYS A 190 3.45 2.47 -5.35
C CYS A 190 2.63 2.38 -6.64
N ILE A 191 1.71 1.40 -6.71
CA ILE A 191 0.90 1.11 -7.90
C ILE A 191 -0.24 2.12 -7.98
N SER A 192 -0.44 2.74 -9.14
CA SER A 192 -1.54 3.70 -9.38
C SER A 192 -1.77 4.67 -8.22
N THR A 193 -0.70 5.28 -7.71
CA THR A 193 -0.73 6.07 -6.48
C THR A 193 -1.72 7.23 -6.54
N HIS A 194 -2.54 7.36 -5.51
CA HIS A 194 -3.61 8.36 -5.46
C HIS A 194 -3.10 9.74 -5.04
N TRP A 195 -2.61 10.50 -6.02
CA TRP A 195 -2.03 11.83 -5.81
C TRP A 195 -3.05 12.96 -5.68
N VAL A 196 -4.26 12.76 -6.19
CA VAL A 196 -5.17 13.87 -6.50
C VAL A 196 -6.02 14.34 -5.32
N GLY A 197 -5.98 13.65 -4.19
CA GLY A 197 -6.85 13.95 -3.06
C GLY A 197 -8.32 13.70 -3.38
N ILE A 198 -9.17 13.71 -2.36
CA ILE A 198 -10.63 13.60 -2.54
C ILE A 198 -11.31 14.63 -1.65
N LYS A 199 -12.24 15.39 -2.22
CA LYS A 199 -13.09 16.28 -1.44
C LYS A 199 -14.08 15.44 -0.63
N PRO A 200 -14.31 15.73 0.65
CA PRO A 200 -15.18 14.91 1.50
C PRO A 200 -16.58 14.62 0.91
N PHE A 201 -17.13 15.56 0.14
CA PHE A 201 -18.43 15.36 -0.50
C PHE A 201 -18.35 14.48 -1.76
N GLU A 202 -17.20 14.34 -2.41
CA GLU A 202 -17.01 13.45 -3.56
C GLU A 202 -17.16 12.00 -3.14
N TYR A 203 -16.73 11.63 -1.93
CA TYR A 203 -16.99 10.31 -1.37
C TYR A 203 -18.47 10.00 -1.20
N VAL A 204 -19.22 10.95 -0.63
CA VAL A 204 -20.66 10.78 -0.41
C VAL A 204 -21.42 10.66 -1.73
N LEU A 205 -20.94 11.34 -2.76
CA LEU A 205 -21.59 11.39 -4.08
C LEU A 205 -21.01 10.38 -5.08
N LEU A 206 -19.88 9.77 -4.78
CA LEU A 206 -19.20 8.83 -5.69
C LEU A 206 -20.12 7.73 -6.24
N PRO A 207 -20.99 7.07 -5.43
CA PRO A 207 -21.93 6.09 -5.92
C PRO A 207 -22.95 6.64 -6.93
N LEU A 208 -23.18 7.95 -6.93
CA LEU A 208 -24.14 8.63 -7.82
C LEU A 208 -23.48 9.24 -9.04
N VAL A 209 -22.26 9.74 -8.90
CA VAL A 209 -21.56 10.53 -9.94
C VAL A 209 -20.54 9.68 -10.68
N GLY A 210 -20.03 8.61 -10.04
CA GLY A 210 -19.04 7.69 -10.62
C GLY A 210 -17.71 8.35 -11.01
N LYS A 211 -17.44 9.58 -10.53
CA LYS A 211 -16.26 10.35 -10.93
C LYS A 211 -15.68 11.15 -9.76
N ILE A 212 -14.37 11.05 -9.59
CA ILE A 212 -13.58 11.88 -8.69
C ILE A 212 -12.85 12.93 -9.52
N ASN A 213 -12.90 14.19 -9.10
CA ASN A 213 -12.16 15.27 -9.76
C ASN A 213 -10.88 15.65 -9.01
N GLY A 214 -10.74 15.17 -7.78
CA GLY A 214 -9.61 15.47 -6.92
C GLY A 214 -9.68 16.86 -6.29
N ASP A 215 -8.59 17.18 -5.57
CA ASP A 215 -8.43 18.42 -4.82
C ASP A 215 -6.97 18.88 -4.89
N ASP A 216 -6.72 19.93 -5.66
CA ASP A 216 -5.37 20.44 -5.92
C ASP A 216 -4.62 20.86 -4.63
N ASP A 217 -5.31 21.42 -3.65
CA ASP A 217 -4.70 21.80 -2.36
C ASP A 217 -4.20 20.54 -1.60
N THR A 218 -4.97 19.46 -1.62
CA THR A 218 -4.54 18.17 -1.03
C THR A 218 -3.38 17.57 -1.82
N ALA A 219 -3.46 17.55 -3.15
CA ALA A 219 -2.37 17.06 -4.00
C ALA A 219 -1.07 17.87 -3.79
N ASN A 220 -1.18 19.19 -3.71
CA ASN A 220 -0.03 20.06 -3.45
C ASN A 220 0.57 19.82 -2.07
N ALA A 221 -0.26 19.62 -1.03
CA ALA A 221 0.22 19.34 0.32
C ALA A 221 1.02 18.01 0.36
N ILE A 222 0.52 16.94 -0.28
CA ILE A 222 1.21 15.66 -0.39
C ILE A 222 2.55 15.83 -1.12
N ILE A 223 2.56 16.49 -2.27
CA ILE A 223 3.76 16.65 -3.09
C ILE A 223 4.81 17.51 -2.38
N SER A 224 4.40 18.58 -1.69
CA SER A 224 5.31 19.41 -0.92
C SER A 224 5.92 18.67 0.28
N TYR A 225 5.12 17.84 0.95
CA TYR A 225 5.63 16.94 1.99
C TYR A 225 6.70 15.99 1.43
N ILE A 226 6.46 15.36 0.28
CA ILE A 226 7.43 14.49 -0.37
C ILE A 226 8.70 15.25 -0.73
N GLU A 227 8.59 16.45 -1.32
CA GLU A 227 9.75 17.28 -1.71
C GLU A 227 10.69 17.57 -0.55
N ASP A 228 10.12 17.88 0.62
CA ASP A 228 10.89 18.22 1.81
C ASP A 228 11.50 16.98 2.50
N ASN A 229 10.84 15.83 2.44
CA ASN A 229 11.20 14.67 3.26
C ASN A 229 11.80 13.50 2.47
N ILE A 230 11.74 13.47 1.15
CA ILE A 230 12.30 12.37 0.32
C ILE A 230 13.82 12.21 0.49
N THR A 231 14.48 13.19 1.06
CA THR A 231 15.91 13.11 1.40
C THR A 231 16.19 12.21 2.61
N ASN A 232 15.15 11.80 3.35
CA ASN A 232 15.30 10.86 4.47
C ASN A 232 15.70 9.46 3.99
N ILE A 233 15.35 9.10 2.75
CA ILE A 233 15.78 7.84 2.15
C ILE A 233 17.14 8.00 1.46
N ASP A 234 17.95 6.96 1.45
CA ASP A 234 19.26 6.92 0.78
C ASP A 234 19.25 5.98 -0.43
N ASP A 235 19.50 4.69 -0.23
CA ASP A 235 19.62 3.67 -1.27
C ASP A 235 18.33 2.84 -1.47
N GLN A 236 17.23 3.22 -0.83
CA GLN A 236 15.96 2.52 -0.94
C GLN A 236 15.37 2.68 -2.36
N LYS A 237 14.76 1.61 -2.85
CA LYS A 237 14.14 1.60 -4.18
C LYS A 237 12.67 1.99 -4.13
N ILE A 238 12.22 2.73 -5.14
CA ILE A 238 10.81 3.09 -5.28
C ILE A 238 10.31 2.69 -6.66
N TYR A 239 9.18 2.00 -6.69
CA TYR A 239 8.48 1.69 -7.93
C TYR A 239 7.20 2.49 -8.02
N PHE A 240 6.93 3.08 -9.19
CA PHE A 240 5.68 3.73 -9.53
C PHE A 240 5.13 3.23 -10.85
N ASP A 241 3.82 3.12 -10.92
CA ASP A 241 3.12 2.98 -12.19
C ASP A 241 1.74 3.65 -12.17
N HIS A 242 1.10 3.72 -13.31
CA HIS A 242 -0.33 3.94 -13.46
C HIS A 242 -0.82 3.53 -14.85
N GLY A 243 -2.13 3.31 -14.97
CA GLY A 243 -2.81 3.18 -16.25
C GLY A 243 -3.08 4.53 -16.92
N THR A 244 -3.83 4.53 -18.02
CA THR A 244 -4.11 5.74 -18.80
C THR A 244 -5.59 6.05 -18.97
N ILE A 245 -6.49 5.19 -18.48
CA ILE A 245 -7.93 5.39 -18.57
C ILE A 245 -8.58 5.44 -17.17
N GLY A 246 -9.85 5.77 -17.11
CA GLY A 246 -10.63 5.85 -15.88
C GLY A 246 -10.00 6.80 -14.84
N LEU A 247 -9.89 6.34 -13.59
CA LEU A 247 -9.30 7.12 -12.51
C LEU A 247 -7.80 7.32 -12.71
N ASP A 248 -7.09 6.34 -13.24
CA ASP A 248 -5.64 6.41 -13.49
C ASP A 248 -5.25 7.50 -14.48
N SER A 249 -6.17 7.91 -15.37
CA SER A 249 -5.92 9.04 -16.29
C SER A 249 -5.63 10.36 -15.59
N LEU A 250 -5.98 10.50 -14.30
CA LEU A 250 -5.71 11.69 -13.50
C LEU A 250 -4.29 11.71 -12.90
N TYR A 251 -3.57 10.58 -12.91
CA TYR A 251 -2.32 10.44 -12.16
C TYR A 251 -1.06 10.87 -12.89
N SER A 252 -1.10 10.94 -14.21
CA SER A 252 0.08 11.30 -15.02
C SER A 252 0.69 12.64 -14.62
N THR A 253 -0.11 13.69 -14.51
CA THR A 253 0.40 15.04 -14.19
C THR A 253 1.04 15.14 -12.80
N PRO A 254 0.40 14.68 -11.70
CA PRO A 254 1.03 14.70 -10.38
C PRO A 254 2.24 13.73 -10.31
N GLN A 255 2.18 12.56 -10.95
CA GLN A 255 3.31 11.63 -10.98
C GLN A 255 4.57 12.25 -11.63
N VAL A 256 4.41 12.96 -12.74
CA VAL A 256 5.53 13.69 -13.38
C VAL A 256 6.14 14.73 -12.44
N ARG A 257 5.35 15.37 -11.58
CA ARG A 257 5.88 16.30 -10.56
C ARG A 257 6.71 15.56 -9.52
N VAL A 258 6.22 14.42 -9.03
CA VAL A 258 6.96 13.56 -8.08
C VAL A 258 8.26 13.06 -8.73
N ASN A 259 8.22 12.58 -9.96
CA ASN A 259 9.41 12.12 -10.69
C ASN A 259 10.49 13.22 -10.77
N LYS A 260 10.11 14.47 -11.06
CA LYS A 260 11.05 15.60 -11.07
C LYS A 260 11.70 15.86 -9.71
N ILE A 261 10.96 15.67 -8.63
CA ILE A 261 11.50 15.77 -7.27
C ILE A 261 12.54 14.68 -7.05
N LEU A 262 12.20 13.42 -7.36
CA LEU A 262 13.09 12.27 -7.23
C LEU A 262 14.38 12.43 -8.06
N ASP A 263 14.24 12.85 -9.32
CA ASP A 263 15.38 13.16 -10.20
C ASP A 263 16.29 14.23 -9.61
N SER A 264 15.70 15.32 -9.09
CA SER A 264 16.44 16.43 -8.48
C SER A 264 17.24 16.01 -7.23
N LYS A 265 16.79 14.95 -6.56
CA LYS A 265 17.40 14.39 -5.34
C LYS A 265 18.20 13.11 -5.63
N SER A 266 18.33 12.72 -6.90
CA SER A 266 19.06 11.51 -7.36
C SER A 266 18.60 10.23 -6.68
N LYS A 267 17.28 10.05 -6.52
CA LYS A 267 16.70 8.85 -5.90
C LYS A 267 16.59 7.71 -6.90
N ASP A 268 16.76 6.46 -6.42
CA ASP A 268 16.58 5.26 -7.24
C ASP A 268 15.08 4.95 -7.34
N TYR A 269 14.53 5.07 -8.55
CA TYR A 269 13.13 4.74 -8.79
C TYR A 269 12.90 4.25 -10.21
N LYS A 270 11.85 3.43 -10.36
CA LYS A 270 11.30 3.03 -11.67
C LYS A 270 9.90 3.58 -11.82
N TYR A 271 9.59 4.08 -13.00
CA TYR A 271 8.25 4.55 -13.34
C TYR A 271 7.78 3.99 -14.67
N LEU A 272 6.61 3.35 -14.68
CA LEU A 272 5.99 2.77 -15.86
C LEU A 272 4.59 3.33 -16.11
N VAL A 273 4.19 3.37 -17.38
CA VAL A 273 2.83 3.74 -17.81
C VAL A 273 2.24 2.57 -18.59
N PHE A 274 1.07 2.12 -18.18
CA PHE A 274 0.35 1.01 -18.79
C PHE A 274 -0.82 1.54 -19.62
N GLU A 275 -0.63 1.57 -20.93
CA GLU A 275 -1.62 2.11 -21.86
C GLU A 275 -2.90 1.27 -21.89
N GLY A 276 -4.05 1.92 -21.72
CA GLY A 276 -5.37 1.27 -21.72
C GLY A 276 -5.76 0.61 -20.40
N TYR A 277 -4.94 0.70 -19.35
CA TYR A 277 -5.28 0.16 -18.03
C TYR A 277 -6.04 1.19 -17.18
N ASP A 278 -6.94 0.70 -16.34
CA ASP A 278 -7.77 1.47 -15.41
C ASP A 278 -7.41 1.14 -13.94
N HIS A 279 -8.17 1.67 -13.01
CA HIS A 279 -7.91 1.67 -11.57
C HIS A 279 -8.74 0.60 -10.84
N TYR A 280 -8.39 -0.67 -10.95
CA TYR A 280 -9.02 -1.75 -10.18
C TYR A 280 -8.14 -2.98 -9.99
N ALA A 281 -8.52 -3.83 -9.01
CA ALA A 281 -7.70 -4.90 -8.47
C ALA A 281 -7.10 -5.86 -9.53
N PRO A 282 -7.83 -6.42 -10.51
CA PRO A 282 -7.24 -7.30 -11.50
C PRO A 282 -6.16 -6.65 -12.36
N GLU A 283 -6.26 -5.34 -12.61
CA GLU A 283 -5.24 -4.63 -13.38
C GLU A 283 -4.01 -4.29 -12.54
N PHE A 284 -4.16 -4.08 -11.23
CA PHE A 284 -3.02 -3.98 -10.32
C PHE A 284 -2.25 -5.31 -10.28
N GLY A 285 -2.94 -6.43 -10.12
CA GLY A 285 -2.34 -7.75 -10.13
C GLY A 285 -1.65 -8.09 -11.44
N SER A 286 -2.24 -7.73 -12.59
CA SER A 286 -1.64 -8.00 -13.91
C SER A 286 -0.29 -7.28 -14.14
N ARG A 287 -0.01 -6.20 -13.39
CA ARG A 287 1.23 -5.41 -13.44
C ARG A 287 2.23 -5.76 -12.33
N PHE A 288 1.85 -6.67 -11.43
CA PHE A 288 2.64 -6.99 -10.25
C PHE A 288 4.00 -7.63 -10.57
N ASP A 289 4.14 -8.31 -11.72
CA ASP A 289 5.42 -8.79 -12.25
C ASP A 289 6.46 -7.68 -12.37
N SER A 290 6.08 -6.54 -12.97
CA SER A 290 6.97 -5.38 -13.12
C SER A 290 7.41 -4.79 -11.78
N VAL A 291 6.57 -4.87 -10.76
CA VAL A 291 6.90 -4.46 -9.37
C VAL A 291 7.95 -5.38 -8.79
N LEU A 292 7.70 -6.71 -8.81
CA LEU A 292 8.61 -7.70 -8.26
C LEU A 292 9.95 -7.74 -8.99
N GLU A 293 9.94 -7.64 -10.33
CA GLU A 293 11.16 -7.60 -11.13
C GLU A 293 12.12 -6.49 -10.71
N TYR A 294 11.58 -5.30 -10.41
CA TYR A 294 12.43 -4.17 -10.04
C TYR A 294 12.80 -4.15 -8.56
N LEU A 295 11.84 -4.42 -7.67
CA LEU A 295 12.05 -4.25 -6.23
C LEU A 295 12.70 -5.47 -5.56
N VAL A 296 12.45 -6.66 -6.10
CA VAL A 296 12.73 -7.92 -5.40
C VAL A 296 13.74 -8.79 -6.15
N ILE A 297 13.65 -8.89 -7.49
CA ILE A 297 14.47 -9.82 -8.28
C ILE A 297 15.78 -9.19 -8.74
N ASN A 298 15.82 -7.89 -9.10
CA ASN A 298 16.98 -7.15 -9.57
C ASN A 298 17.55 -6.24 -8.48
#